data_a0a2e6d429785f884e93e190e7f11de1
#
_entry.id   a0a2e6d429785f884e93e190e7f11de1
#
_cell.length_a   1.000
_cell.length_b   1.000
_cell.length_c   1.000
_cell.angle_alpha   90.00
_cell.angle_beta   90.00
_cell.angle_gamma   90.00
#
_symmetry.space_group_name_H-M   'P 1'
#
loop_
_entity.id
_entity.type
_entity.pdbx_description
1 polymer ?
#
loop_
_entity_poly.entity_id
_entity_poly.type
_entity_poly.pdbx_seq_one_letter_code
_entity_poly.pdbx_strand_id
1 'polypeptide(L)'
;MSVRIRNVYVQEELPDIAGMNVKGVVRDKNGNPLSGVAVSDGVEIVTTDEEGRYYFYSDKSLGRVFISLPSGYMPETVMNIPQISRRFMATNLSVEQFDFTLRPVDNDRCVLIASTDYHLARRNNDLEQFRDFVNDVNRFILTEQRPVYVLTMGDLTWDEYWYKNYFTLGDFITEMKDLNTVAFHCIGNHDHDPYYTEDLAATRQWRDLVMPAYYSFNIGKSHFVCLDDIVYVNNGGAVGTIGDKSYHNYVSEDQIAWLKKDLALVEDKAAPLFIMMHAPLAYPNASFGNTYYDEARARELLACFEGFSEVHVLTGHSHDNRNCQLTDAVMDHNTGAVCACWWWSDVYSGRHICKDGTPGGYAVYELEDRDLTWYYKGTGISRDVQFRTYDMNKLWLDPETYLDDRTITVDGTPVTIRDWFSQQAYGRSFNRLRSDNCVYINCWNWDPEWKIEVVEEGRGSLAVKRLWEYDPLHLITYVIPRLNKGSRPSFTANKMGHLFSVQASDPSSTLHITVTDRFGRVYTETMKRPKNFNVYIE
;
A
#
# COMPACT_ATOMS: atom_id res chain seq x y z
N MET A 1 -26.39 44.63 -0.10
CA MET A 1 -26.37 43.42 -0.94
C MET A 1 -25.25 43.58 -1.95
N SER A 2 -24.12 42.92 -1.72
CA SER A 2 -23.00 42.92 -2.68
C SER A 2 -23.14 41.68 -3.55
N VAL A 3 -23.43 41.88 -4.81
CA VAL A 3 -23.46 40.83 -5.82
C VAL A 3 -21.99 40.43 -6.10
N ARG A 4 -21.54 39.26 -5.62
CA ARG A 4 -20.30 38.67 -6.09
C ARG A 4 -20.56 38.08 -7.48
N ILE A 5 -20.12 38.81 -8.51
CA ILE A 5 -19.99 38.25 -9.85
C ILE A 5 -18.92 37.18 -9.77
N ARG A 6 -19.28 35.89 -9.87
CA ARG A 6 -18.31 34.83 -10.17
C ARG A 6 -17.75 35.16 -11.55
N ASN A 7 -16.44 35.32 -11.65
CA ASN A 7 -15.76 35.35 -12.94
C ASN A 7 -16.05 34.01 -13.63
N VAL A 8 -16.99 34.04 -14.56
CA VAL A 8 -17.18 32.96 -15.51
C VAL A 8 -16.04 33.13 -16.51
N TYR A 9 -14.96 32.38 -16.35
CA TYR A 9 -13.98 32.29 -17.42
C TYR A 9 -14.68 31.63 -18.60
N VAL A 10 -14.85 32.36 -19.67
CA VAL A 10 -15.29 31.81 -20.95
C VAL A 10 -14.16 30.89 -21.39
N GLN A 11 -14.44 29.63 -21.49
CA GLN A 11 -13.49 28.64 -21.99
C GLN A 11 -13.14 29.03 -23.43
N GLU A 12 -11.88 29.34 -23.69
CA GLU A 12 -11.39 29.66 -25.03
C GLU A 12 -11.42 28.38 -25.87
N GLU A 13 -12.23 28.35 -26.91
CA GLU A 13 -12.25 27.22 -27.83
C GLU A 13 -10.99 27.27 -28.72
N LEU A 14 -10.14 26.26 -28.57
CA LEU A 14 -8.94 26.16 -29.40
C LEU A 14 -9.30 25.72 -30.84
N PRO A 15 -8.56 26.19 -31.86
CA PRO A 15 -8.75 25.70 -33.23
C PRO A 15 -8.48 24.21 -33.34
N ASP A 16 -9.16 23.55 -34.26
CA ASP A 16 -8.86 22.14 -34.59
C ASP A 16 -7.60 22.06 -35.45
N ILE A 17 -6.77 21.07 -35.16
CA ILE A 17 -5.59 20.75 -35.96
C ILE A 17 -5.85 19.43 -36.71
N ALA A 18 -5.58 19.42 -38.01
CA ALA A 18 -5.80 18.23 -38.82
C ALA A 18 -4.99 17.03 -38.30
N GLY A 19 -5.65 15.90 -38.13
CA GLY A 19 -5.05 14.68 -37.60
C GLY A 19 -5.00 14.60 -36.09
N MET A 20 -5.41 15.63 -35.35
CA MET A 20 -5.51 15.65 -33.88
C MET A 20 -6.98 15.61 -33.44
N ASN A 21 -7.29 14.85 -32.40
CA ASN A 21 -8.64 14.72 -31.88
C ASN A 21 -8.76 15.01 -30.37
N VAL A 22 -7.64 15.32 -29.73
CA VAL A 22 -7.58 15.79 -28.34
C VAL A 22 -6.81 17.09 -28.31
N LYS A 23 -7.38 18.10 -27.64
CA LYS A 23 -6.77 19.42 -27.46
C LYS A 23 -7.10 19.97 -26.08
N GLY A 24 -6.37 20.98 -25.63
CA GLY A 24 -6.68 21.65 -24.37
C GLY A 24 -5.62 22.63 -23.93
N VAL A 25 -5.86 23.23 -22.77
CA VAL A 25 -4.95 24.21 -22.13
C VAL A 25 -4.73 23.85 -20.68
N VAL A 26 -3.50 23.97 -20.21
CA VAL A 26 -3.14 23.89 -18.80
C VAL A 26 -2.78 25.30 -18.31
N ARG A 27 -3.45 25.79 -17.27
CA ARG A 27 -3.25 27.14 -16.70
C ARG A 27 -3.23 27.10 -15.18
N ASP A 28 -2.60 28.10 -14.58
CA ASP A 28 -2.77 28.34 -13.16
C ASP A 28 -4.14 29.02 -12.85
N LYS A 29 -4.50 29.10 -11.56
CA LYS A 29 -5.73 29.75 -11.10
C LYS A 29 -5.84 31.25 -11.43
N ASN A 30 -4.74 31.87 -11.84
CA ASN A 30 -4.71 33.30 -12.25
C ASN A 30 -4.85 33.44 -13.77
N GLY A 31 -4.91 32.32 -14.49
CA GLY A 31 -4.99 32.28 -15.95
C GLY A 31 -3.65 32.26 -16.68
N ASN A 32 -2.53 32.23 -15.96
CA ASN A 32 -1.20 32.10 -16.58
C ASN A 32 -1.04 30.71 -17.21
N PRO A 33 -0.51 30.60 -18.44
CA PRO A 33 -0.26 29.33 -19.08
C PRO A 33 0.85 28.55 -18.35
N LEU A 34 0.74 27.24 -18.33
CA LEU A 34 1.77 26.36 -17.81
C LEU A 34 2.37 25.55 -18.96
N SER A 35 3.61 25.91 -19.33
CA SER A 35 4.40 25.22 -20.35
C SER A 35 5.09 23.99 -19.81
N GLY A 36 5.34 22.98 -20.67
CA GLY A 36 6.09 21.76 -20.31
C GLY A 36 5.31 20.75 -19.48
N VAL A 37 4.00 20.94 -19.24
CA VAL A 37 3.18 19.97 -18.52
C VAL A 37 2.91 18.78 -19.42
N ALA A 38 3.27 17.58 -18.96
CA ALA A 38 2.99 16.33 -19.68
C ALA A 38 1.48 16.03 -19.64
N VAL A 39 0.92 15.71 -20.80
CA VAL A 39 -0.49 15.31 -20.99
C VAL A 39 -0.51 13.98 -21.72
N SER A 40 -1.32 13.05 -21.24
CA SER A 40 -1.35 11.68 -21.76
C SER A 40 -2.78 11.13 -21.80
N ASP A 41 -2.98 10.13 -22.66
CA ASP A 41 -4.15 9.24 -22.65
C ASP A 41 -3.82 7.83 -22.13
N GLY A 42 -2.57 7.64 -21.65
CA GLY A 42 -2.01 6.36 -21.23
C GLY A 42 -1.25 5.62 -22.36
N VAL A 43 -1.27 6.12 -23.59
CA VAL A 43 -0.52 5.58 -24.73
C VAL A 43 0.48 6.63 -25.23
N GLU A 44 -0.04 7.81 -25.59
CA GLU A 44 0.77 8.93 -26.03
C GLU A 44 1.01 9.92 -24.88
N ILE A 45 2.16 10.59 -24.94
CA ILE A 45 2.52 11.68 -24.04
C ILE A 45 2.98 12.86 -24.89
N VAL A 46 2.38 14.02 -24.65
CA VAL A 46 2.79 15.30 -25.22
C VAL A 46 3.03 16.31 -24.10
N THR A 47 3.74 17.38 -24.38
CA THR A 47 3.92 18.49 -23.43
C THR A 47 3.23 19.75 -23.91
N THR A 48 2.76 20.58 -22.99
CA THR A 48 2.18 21.87 -23.31
C THR A 48 3.22 22.85 -23.85
N ASP A 49 2.81 23.70 -24.82
CA ASP A 49 3.62 24.78 -25.39
C ASP A 49 3.73 26.01 -24.45
N GLU A 50 4.36 27.10 -24.92
CA GLU A 50 4.53 28.35 -24.15
C GLU A 50 3.20 29.02 -23.79
N GLU A 51 2.12 28.78 -24.54
CA GLU A 51 0.76 29.23 -24.28
C GLU A 51 -0.04 28.24 -23.41
N GLY A 52 0.61 27.16 -22.94
CA GLY A 52 -0.02 26.10 -22.15
C GLY A 52 -0.92 25.17 -22.95
N ARG A 53 -0.86 25.18 -24.29
CA ARG A 53 -1.70 24.42 -25.20
C ARG A 53 -1.09 23.06 -25.50
N TYR A 54 -1.96 22.07 -25.73
CA TYR A 54 -1.54 20.74 -26.20
C TYR A 54 -2.52 20.19 -27.24
N TYR A 55 -1.99 19.35 -28.13
CA TYR A 55 -2.72 18.69 -29.20
C TYR A 55 -2.11 17.32 -29.44
N PHE A 56 -2.93 16.27 -29.54
CA PHE A 56 -2.47 14.95 -29.97
C PHE A 56 -3.62 14.11 -30.53
N TYR A 57 -3.28 13.02 -31.20
CA TYR A 57 -4.23 11.99 -31.60
C TYR A 57 -4.33 10.92 -30.53
N SER A 58 -5.55 10.53 -30.16
CA SER A 58 -5.87 9.43 -29.26
C SER A 58 -6.88 8.49 -29.90
N ASP A 59 -6.71 7.18 -29.76
CA ASP A 59 -7.75 6.21 -30.07
C ASP A 59 -8.83 6.14 -28.97
N LYS A 60 -8.57 6.78 -27.84
CA LYS A 60 -9.45 6.90 -26.66
C LYS A 60 -9.78 5.57 -25.99
N SER A 61 -9.01 4.52 -26.25
CA SER A 61 -9.25 3.16 -25.75
C SER A 61 -9.26 3.06 -24.23
N LEU A 62 -8.36 3.80 -23.55
CA LEU A 62 -8.28 3.81 -22.08
C LEU A 62 -9.28 4.75 -21.40
N GLY A 63 -10.06 5.49 -22.18
CA GLY A 63 -11.23 6.23 -21.74
C GLY A 63 -10.96 7.56 -21.03
N ARG A 64 -9.70 7.96 -20.79
CA ARG A 64 -9.36 9.20 -20.10
C ARG A 64 -8.16 9.91 -20.71
N VAL A 65 -8.15 11.23 -20.58
CA VAL A 65 -6.96 12.08 -20.73
C VAL A 65 -6.58 12.62 -19.36
N PHE A 66 -5.28 12.70 -19.08
CA PHE A 66 -4.78 13.19 -17.80
C PHE A 66 -3.48 13.99 -17.97
N ILE A 67 -3.19 14.82 -16.97
CA ILE A 67 -1.91 15.50 -16.85
C ILE A 67 -1.03 14.76 -15.83
N SER A 68 0.28 14.67 -16.11
CA SER A 68 1.25 14.44 -15.06
C SER A 68 1.35 15.74 -14.26
N LEU A 69 0.81 15.74 -13.03
CA LEU A 69 0.74 16.95 -12.21
C LEU A 69 2.13 17.57 -12.05
N PRO A 70 2.37 18.81 -12.49
CA PRO A 70 3.69 19.40 -12.37
C PRO A 70 4.05 19.76 -10.92
N SER A 71 5.33 19.71 -10.59
CA SER A 71 5.86 20.13 -9.28
C SER A 71 5.43 21.55 -8.93
N GLY A 72 5.14 21.80 -7.65
CA GLY A 72 4.72 23.11 -7.16
C GLY A 72 3.27 23.49 -7.50
N TYR A 73 2.48 22.55 -7.98
CA TYR A 73 1.07 22.77 -8.31
C TYR A 73 0.15 21.68 -7.75
N MET A 74 -1.13 22.03 -7.56
CA MET A 74 -2.18 21.10 -7.16
C MET A 74 -3.50 21.46 -7.89
N PRO A 75 -4.26 20.47 -8.39
CA PRO A 75 -5.58 20.70 -8.97
C PRO A 75 -6.63 20.93 -7.88
N GLU A 76 -7.86 21.24 -8.29
CA GLU A 76 -9.03 21.05 -7.44
C GLU A 76 -9.18 19.58 -7.06
N THR A 77 -9.83 19.33 -5.93
CA THR A 77 -10.13 17.97 -5.45
C THR A 77 -11.65 17.78 -5.31
N VAL A 78 -12.12 16.61 -5.65
CA VAL A 78 -13.49 16.17 -5.40
C VAL A 78 -13.43 14.89 -4.58
N MET A 79 -14.01 14.88 -3.39
CA MET A 79 -13.96 13.73 -2.46
C MET A 79 -12.52 13.22 -2.26
N ASN A 80 -11.58 14.15 -2.02
CA ASN A 80 -10.13 13.89 -1.84
C ASN A 80 -9.36 13.44 -3.10
N ILE A 81 -10.04 13.18 -4.22
CA ILE A 81 -9.43 12.75 -5.48
C ILE A 81 -8.99 14.01 -6.25
N PRO A 82 -7.69 14.12 -6.63
CA PRO A 82 -7.18 15.23 -7.41
C PRO A 82 -7.72 15.17 -8.85
N GLN A 83 -8.20 16.29 -9.35
CA GLN A 83 -8.85 16.39 -10.67
C GLN A 83 -7.83 16.55 -11.80
N ILE A 84 -6.85 15.63 -11.87
CA ILE A 84 -5.81 15.61 -12.90
C ILE A 84 -6.24 14.91 -14.21
N SER A 85 -7.43 14.33 -14.25
CA SER A 85 -7.90 13.60 -15.43
C SER A 85 -9.31 13.98 -15.85
N ARG A 86 -9.62 13.75 -17.13
CA ARG A 86 -10.96 13.95 -17.71
C ARG A 86 -11.33 12.71 -18.52
N ARG A 87 -12.61 12.36 -18.50
CA ARG A 87 -13.16 11.25 -19.27
C ARG A 87 -13.43 11.68 -20.70
N PHE A 88 -13.08 10.84 -21.68
CA PHE A 88 -13.56 10.99 -23.04
C PHE A 88 -15.07 10.75 -23.09
N MET A 89 -15.79 11.65 -23.74
CA MET A 89 -17.24 11.59 -23.88
C MET A 89 -17.67 11.16 -25.28
N ALA A 90 -16.75 11.22 -26.24
CA ALA A 90 -16.97 10.89 -27.64
C ALA A 90 -15.95 9.85 -28.14
N THR A 91 -16.23 9.28 -29.30
CA THR A 91 -15.33 8.37 -29.97
C THR A 91 -14.09 9.09 -30.54
N ASN A 92 -13.10 8.34 -30.98
CA ASN A 92 -11.89 8.87 -31.62
C ASN A 92 -12.14 9.65 -32.94
N LEU A 93 -13.36 9.59 -33.48
CA LEU A 93 -13.76 10.38 -34.65
C LEU A 93 -14.11 11.84 -34.34
N SER A 94 -14.27 12.18 -33.07
CA SER A 94 -14.65 13.54 -32.63
C SER A 94 -13.49 14.22 -31.93
N VAL A 95 -13.32 15.51 -32.17
CA VAL A 95 -12.36 16.34 -31.42
C VAL A 95 -12.99 16.72 -30.08
N GLU A 96 -12.21 16.61 -29.00
CA GLU A 96 -12.61 17.02 -27.67
C GLU A 96 -11.56 17.94 -27.05
N GLN A 97 -12.01 18.95 -26.33
CA GLN A 97 -11.14 19.87 -25.60
C GLN A 97 -11.25 19.64 -24.10
N PHE A 98 -10.08 19.49 -23.44
CA PHE A 98 -9.98 19.30 -21.99
C PHE A 98 -9.00 20.31 -21.41
N ASP A 99 -9.49 21.21 -20.58
CA ASP A 99 -8.68 22.21 -19.91
C ASP A 99 -8.45 21.84 -18.45
N PHE A 100 -7.25 22.16 -17.95
CA PHE A 100 -6.85 21.94 -16.56
C PHE A 100 -6.46 23.27 -15.91
N THR A 101 -6.93 23.47 -14.68
CA THR A 101 -6.57 24.61 -13.85
C THR A 101 -5.90 24.16 -12.59
N LEU A 102 -4.71 24.68 -12.32
CA LEU A 102 -3.89 24.29 -11.18
C LEU A 102 -3.65 25.49 -10.26
N ARG A 103 -3.54 25.25 -8.97
CA ARG A 103 -3.14 26.25 -7.98
C ARG A 103 -1.69 26.02 -7.56
N PRO A 104 -0.85 27.08 -7.46
CA PRO A 104 0.48 26.96 -6.90
C PRO A 104 0.42 26.49 -5.44
N VAL A 105 1.35 25.62 -5.08
CA VAL A 105 1.56 25.14 -3.71
C VAL A 105 3.08 25.03 -3.46
N ASP A 106 3.50 25.26 -2.22
CA ASP A 106 4.84 24.93 -1.77
C ASP A 106 4.80 23.53 -1.17
N ASN A 107 5.40 22.57 -1.83
CA ASN A 107 5.43 21.16 -1.42
C ASN A 107 6.83 20.53 -1.57
N ASP A 108 7.89 21.34 -1.65
CA ASP A 108 9.28 20.85 -1.64
C ASP A 108 9.61 20.15 -0.32
N ARG A 109 8.86 20.50 0.75
CA ARG A 109 8.88 19.81 2.04
C ARG A 109 7.49 19.30 2.32
N CYS A 110 7.31 17.98 2.34
CA CYS A 110 6.00 17.38 2.54
C CYS A 110 6.09 16.02 3.25
N VAL A 111 4.94 15.49 3.62
CA VAL A 111 4.80 14.16 4.19
C VAL A 111 3.86 13.34 3.32
N LEU A 112 4.27 12.11 3.01
CA LEU A 112 3.45 11.14 2.30
C LEU A 112 3.03 10.04 3.28
N ILE A 113 1.76 9.71 3.27
CA ILE A 113 1.19 8.59 4.02
C ILE A 113 0.83 7.50 3.02
N ALA A 114 1.60 6.42 3.02
CA ALA A 114 1.39 5.27 2.16
C ALA A 114 0.59 4.19 2.90
N SER A 115 -0.54 3.77 2.35
CA SER A 115 -1.47 2.83 2.94
C SER A 115 -2.10 1.92 1.90
N THR A 116 -2.60 0.75 2.29
CA THR A 116 -3.05 -0.29 1.37
C THR A 116 -4.03 -1.25 2.02
N ASP A 117 -4.70 -2.06 1.20
CA ASP A 117 -5.48 -3.22 1.63
C ASP A 117 -6.54 -2.87 2.68
N TYR A 118 -7.44 -1.96 2.33
CA TYR A 118 -8.57 -1.60 3.17
C TYR A 118 -9.67 -2.67 3.13
N HIS A 119 -9.89 -3.30 1.99
CA HIS A 119 -10.89 -4.33 1.73
C HIS A 119 -12.26 -3.99 2.28
N LEU A 120 -12.71 -2.75 2.07
CA LEU A 120 -14.02 -2.31 2.56
C LEU A 120 -15.14 -3.04 1.82
N ALA A 121 -16.09 -3.55 2.59
CA ALA A 121 -17.15 -4.39 2.07
C ALA A 121 -18.47 -4.25 2.84
N ARG A 122 -18.58 -3.27 3.74
CA ARG A 122 -19.70 -3.11 4.68
C ARG A 122 -19.95 -4.42 5.43
N ARG A 123 -18.90 -4.94 6.06
CA ARG A 123 -18.87 -6.26 6.64
C ARG A 123 -18.15 -6.23 7.98
N ASN A 124 -18.72 -6.90 8.99
CA ASN A 124 -18.22 -6.86 10.37
C ASN A 124 -18.06 -5.38 10.84
N ASN A 125 -16.91 -4.99 11.32
CA ASN A 125 -16.56 -3.63 11.73
C ASN A 125 -15.53 -2.95 10.81
N ASP A 126 -15.46 -3.35 9.53
CA ASP A 126 -14.49 -2.83 8.56
C ASP A 126 -14.54 -1.31 8.40
N LEU A 127 -15.74 -0.73 8.32
CA LEU A 127 -15.92 0.71 8.20
C LEU A 127 -15.50 1.46 9.47
N GLU A 128 -15.68 0.87 10.65
CA GLU A 128 -15.23 1.45 11.92
C GLU A 128 -13.71 1.47 12.00
N GLN A 129 -13.04 0.36 11.68
CA GLN A 129 -11.58 0.28 11.61
C GLN A 129 -11.00 1.26 10.60
N PHE A 130 -11.64 1.39 9.44
CA PHE A 130 -11.22 2.37 8.45
C PHE A 130 -11.37 3.81 8.93
N ARG A 131 -12.47 4.14 9.63
CA ARG A 131 -12.64 5.47 10.24
C ARG A 131 -11.61 5.75 11.33
N ASP A 132 -11.17 4.73 12.08
CA ASP A 132 -10.07 4.87 13.04
C ASP A 132 -8.75 5.23 12.34
N PHE A 133 -8.47 4.63 11.18
CA PHE A 133 -7.34 5.02 10.34
C PHE A 133 -7.48 6.47 9.86
N VAL A 134 -8.63 6.86 9.27
CA VAL A 134 -8.87 8.23 8.81
C VAL A 134 -8.71 9.25 9.95
N ASN A 135 -9.23 8.93 11.12
CA ASN A 135 -9.11 9.77 12.32
C ASN A 135 -7.66 9.87 12.80
N ASP A 136 -6.88 8.79 12.71
CA ASP A 136 -5.46 8.80 13.09
C ASP A 136 -4.63 9.67 12.13
N VAL A 137 -4.87 9.54 10.83
CA VAL A 137 -4.26 10.40 9.80
C VAL A 137 -4.67 11.87 9.98
N ASN A 138 -5.94 12.15 10.24
CA ASN A 138 -6.40 13.52 10.48
C ASN A 138 -5.76 14.14 11.73
N ARG A 139 -5.57 13.37 12.82
CA ARG A 139 -4.81 13.84 14.00
C ARG A 139 -3.36 14.14 13.66
N PHE A 140 -2.72 13.30 12.82
CA PHE A 140 -1.37 13.54 12.33
C PHE A 140 -1.31 14.85 11.55
N ILE A 141 -2.23 15.09 10.60
CA ILE A 141 -2.32 16.31 9.79
C ILE A 141 -2.47 17.56 10.67
N LEU A 142 -3.24 17.50 11.75
CA LEU A 142 -3.43 18.63 12.67
C LEU A 142 -2.15 19.07 13.38
N THR A 143 -1.18 18.19 13.55
CA THR A 143 0.09 18.47 14.24
C THR A 143 1.25 18.69 13.29
N GLU A 144 1.09 18.30 12.02
CA GLU A 144 2.12 18.47 10.98
C GLU A 144 2.01 19.87 10.35
N GLN A 145 3.15 20.50 10.13
CA GLN A 145 3.22 21.83 9.52
C GLN A 145 3.40 21.79 8.00
N ARG A 146 3.93 20.67 7.49
CA ARG A 146 4.16 20.42 6.07
C ARG A 146 2.87 19.95 5.40
N PRO A 147 2.69 20.16 4.10
CA PRO A 147 1.64 19.48 3.34
C PRO A 147 1.71 17.97 3.51
N VAL A 148 0.56 17.35 3.71
CA VAL A 148 0.44 15.88 3.84
C VAL A 148 -0.36 15.37 2.65
N TYR A 149 0.07 14.27 2.04
CA TYR A 149 -0.61 13.58 0.95
C TYR A 149 -0.78 12.10 1.30
N VAL A 150 -1.88 11.50 0.88
CA VAL A 150 -2.12 10.07 1.05
C VAL A 150 -1.91 9.36 -0.29
N LEU A 151 -1.17 8.26 -0.25
CA LEU A 151 -0.93 7.35 -1.36
C LEU A 151 -1.56 6.00 -1.00
N THR A 152 -2.40 5.45 -1.87
CA THR A 152 -3.00 4.14 -1.62
C THR A 152 -2.55 3.13 -2.67
N MET A 153 -2.08 1.97 -2.23
CA MET A 153 -1.57 0.92 -3.11
C MET A 153 -2.59 -0.20 -3.34
N GLY A 154 -3.87 0.16 -3.57
CA GLY A 154 -4.89 -0.77 -4.01
C GLY A 154 -5.62 -1.54 -2.91
N ASP A 155 -6.55 -2.40 -3.34
CA ASP A 155 -7.48 -3.15 -2.52
C ASP A 155 -8.28 -2.26 -1.56
N LEU A 156 -8.85 -1.19 -2.13
CA LEU A 156 -9.67 -0.22 -1.42
C LEU A 156 -11.02 -0.83 -1.03
N THR A 157 -11.54 -1.67 -1.91
CA THR A 157 -12.79 -2.42 -1.73
C THR A 157 -12.54 -3.93 -1.77
N TRP A 158 -13.60 -4.70 -1.65
CA TRP A 158 -13.54 -6.14 -1.83
C TRP A 158 -14.59 -6.59 -2.83
N ASP A 159 -14.20 -6.86 -4.07
CA ASP A 159 -15.04 -7.22 -5.21
C ASP A 159 -16.04 -8.35 -4.93
N GLU A 160 -15.68 -9.32 -4.06
CA GLU A 160 -16.55 -10.41 -3.61
C GLU A 160 -17.88 -9.90 -3.03
N TYR A 161 -17.91 -8.70 -2.46
CA TYR A 161 -19.06 -8.11 -1.77
C TYR A 161 -19.70 -6.93 -2.51
N TRP A 162 -19.18 -6.52 -3.67
CA TRP A 162 -19.76 -5.40 -4.41
C TRP A 162 -21.27 -5.55 -4.62
N TYR A 163 -21.70 -6.72 -5.05
CA TYR A 163 -23.11 -7.01 -5.33
C TYR A 163 -23.82 -7.74 -4.19
N LYS A 164 -23.10 -8.37 -3.27
CA LYS A 164 -23.67 -9.03 -2.10
C LYS A 164 -24.07 -8.06 -0.99
N ASN A 165 -23.19 -7.09 -0.72
CA ASN A 165 -23.37 -6.10 0.34
C ASN A 165 -23.68 -4.70 -0.21
N TYR A 166 -23.73 -4.56 -1.53
CA TYR A 166 -23.93 -3.26 -2.21
C TYR A 166 -22.91 -2.23 -1.73
N PHE A 167 -21.63 -2.62 -1.77
CA PHE A 167 -20.51 -1.74 -1.41
C PHE A 167 -19.46 -1.79 -2.52
N THR A 168 -19.34 -0.69 -3.27
CA THR A 168 -18.46 -0.55 -4.44
C THR A 168 -17.49 0.62 -4.25
N LEU A 169 -16.70 0.93 -5.28
CA LEU A 169 -15.80 2.08 -5.29
C LEU A 169 -16.49 3.42 -4.99
N GLY A 170 -17.76 3.60 -5.41
CA GLY A 170 -18.52 4.80 -5.08
C GLY A 170 -18.81 4.95 -3.58
N ASP A 171 -19.03 3.83 -2.89
CA ASP A 171 -19.20 3.82 -1.42
C ASP A 171 -17.86 4.09 -0.72
N PHE A 172 -16.77 3.50 -1.21
CA PHE A 172 -15.42 3.79 -0.71
C PHE A 172 -15.08 5.29 -0.78
N ILE A 173 -15.28 5.93 -1.93
CA ILE A 173 -15.06 7.37 -2.10
C ILE A 173 -15.88 8.18 -1.08
N THR A 174 -17.08 7.71 -0.77
CA THR A 174 -17.93 8.36 0.24
C THR A 174 -17.37 8.21 1.65
N GLU A 175 -16.78 7.06 1.99
CA GLU A 175 -16.11 6.86 3.30
C GLU A 175 -14.80 7.67 3.41
N MET A 176 -14.10 7.88 2.29
CA MET A 176 -12.87 8.68 2.25
C MET A 176 -13.09 10.19 2.41
N LYS A 177 -14.30 10.70 2.23
CA LYS A 177 -14.61 12.15 2.22
C LYS A 177 -14.16 12.90 3.49
N ASP A 178 -14.08 12.20 4.60
CA ASP A 178 -13.70 12.78 5.91
C ASP A 178 -12.18 12.87 6.12
N LEU A 179 -11.37 12.37 5.19
CA LEU A 179 -9.93 12.56 5.16
C LEU A 179 -9.58 14.02 4.81
N ASN A 180 -8.76 14.69 5.61
CA ASN A 180 -8.48 16.13 5.47
C ASN A 180 -7.33 16.46 4.51
N THR A 181 -7.08 15.60 3.52
CA THR A 181 -6.04 15.84 2.51
C THR A 181 -6.36 15.14 1.19
N VAL A 182 -5.51 15.37 0.19
CA VAL A 182 -5.57 14.76 -1.14
C VAL A 182 -5.05 13.33 -1.08
N ALA A 183 -5.71 12.42 -1.80
CA ALA A 183 -5.31 11.04 -1.94
C ALA A 183 -5.09 10.67 -3.42
N PHE A 184 -3.94 10.05 -3.71
CA PHE A 184 -3.61 9.45 -5.00
C PHE A 184 -3.77 7.93 -4.88
N HIS A 185 -4.51 7.33 -5.78
CA HIS A 185 -4.95 5.94 -5.66
C HIS A 185 -4.36 5.05 -6.75
N CYS A 186 -3.82 3.91 -6.35
CA CYS A 186 -3.49 2.78 -7.21
C CYS A 186 -4.60 1.73 -7.13
N ILE A 187 -4.87 1.03 -8.22
CA ILE A 187 -5.86 -0.06 -8.28
C ILE A 187 -5.26 -1.35 -7.72
N GLY A 188 -6.07 -2.16 -7.02
CA GLY A 188 -5.71 -3.50 -6.57
C GLY A 188 -6.59 -4.58 -7.18
N ASN A 189 -6.28 -5.85 -6.91
CA ASN A 189 -7.01 -6.97 -7.51
C ASN A 189 -8.48 -7.07 -7.03
N HIS A 190 -8.80 -6.49 -5.88
CA HIS A 190 -10.18 -6.43 -5.37
C HIS A 190 -10.93 -5.14 -5.71
N ASP A 191 -10.37 -4.30 -6.59
CA ASP A 191 -11.01 -3.06 -7.08
C ASP A 191 -11.53 -3.19 -8.51
N HIS A 192 -11.58 -4.41 -9.04
CA HIS A 192 -12.12 -4.77 -10.35
C HIS A 192 -13.58 -5.20 -10.25
N ASP A 193 -14.38 -4.83 -11.25
CA ASP A 193 -15.80 -5.21 -11.30
C ASP A 193 -15.95 -6.69 -11.68
N PRO A 194 -16.41 -7.57 -10.77
CA PRO A 194 -16.49 -9.01 -11.01
C PRO A 194 -17.55 -9.41 -12.03
N TYR A 195 -18.35 -8.49 -12.53
CA TYR A 195 -19.33 -8.77 -13.59
C TYR A 195 -18.73 -8.71 -15.00
N TYR A 196 -17.49 -8.28 -15.14
CA TYR A 196 -16.81 -8.25 -16.44
C TYR A 196 -15.78 -9.37 -16.55
N THR A 197 -15.66 -9.92 -17.77
CA THR A 197 -14.72 -11.02 -18.08
C THR A 197 -13.40 -10.52 -18.64
N GLU A 198 -13.38 -9.29 -19.16
CA GLU A 198 -12.21 -8.66 -19.74
C GLU A 198 -11.61 -7.66 -18.76
N ASP A 199 -10.31 -7.70 -18.60
CA ASP A 199 -9.53 -6.90 -17.66
C ASP A 199 -9.83 -5.40 -17.78
N LEU A 200 -9.65 -4.81 -18.95
CA LEU A 200 -9.94 -3.40 -19.20
C LEU A 200 -11.41 -3.02 -18.89
N ALA A 201 -12.35 -3.93 -19.16
CA ALA A 201 -13.76 -3.69 -18.84
C ALA A 201 -14.01 -3.77 -17.33
N ALA A 202 -13.31 -4.65 -16.61
CA ALA A 202 -13.40 -4.76 -15.15
C ALA A 202 -12.88 -3.50 -14.43
N THR A 203 -11.93 -2.76 -15.01
CA THR A 203 -11.44 -1.49 -14.45
C THR A 203 -12.35 -0.29 -14.75
N ARG A 204 -13.49 -0.47 -15.46
CA ARG A 204 -14.32 0.65 -15.91
C ARG A 204 -14.82 1.52 -14.75
N GLN A 205 -15.32 0.91 -13.66
CA GLN A 205 -15.83 1.69 -12.52
C GLN A 205 -14.69 2.47 -11.84
N TRP A 206 -13.49 1.89 -11.74
CA TRP A 206 -12.29 2.58 -11.29
C TRP A 206 -11.99 3.80 -12.15
N ARG A 207 -11.86 3.61 -13.45
CA ARG A 207 -11.56 4.69 -14.41
C ARG A 207 -12.64 5.77 -14.47
N ASP A 208 -13.90 5.42 -14.21
CA ASP A 208 -15.00 6.39 -14.21
C ASP A 208 -15.04 7.22 -12.91
N LEU A 209 -14.72 6.65 -11.75
CA LEU A 209 -14.95 7.26 -10.45
C LEU A 209 -13.68 7.68 -9.71
N VAL A 210 -12.57 6.96 -9.88
CA VAL A 210 -11.35 7.16 -9.09
C VAL A 210 -10.29 7.88 -9.92
N MET A 211 -9.48 7.13 -10.68
CA MET A 211 -8.32 7.65 -11.42
C MET A 211 -8.15 6.89 -12.73
N PRO A 212 -7.27 7.31 -13.66
CA PRO A 212 -6.76 6.38 -14.68
C PRO A 212 -6.20 5.12 -14.02
N ALA A 213 -6.19 3.98 -14.72
CA ALA A 213 -5.63 2.75 -14.17
C ALA A 213 -4.12 2.91 -13.87
N TYR A 214 -3.43 3.66 -14.73
CA TYR A 214 -2.05 4.09 -14.50
C TYR A 214 -1.85 5.55 -14.93
N TYR A 215 -0.96 6.26 -14.25
CA TYR A 215 -0.72 7.69 -14.44
C TYR A 215 0.54 8.12 -13.67
N SER A 216 0.98 9.37 -13.86
CA SER A 216 2.09 9.97 -13.11
C SER A 216 1.73 11.34 -12.54
N PHE A 217 2.52 11.79 -11.57
CA PHE A 217 2.40 13.10 -10.95
C PHE A 217 3.70 13.48 -10.22
N ASN A 218 3.87 14.76 -9.86
CA ASN A 218 5.01 15.24 -9.09
C ASN A 218 4.56 15.89 -7.79
N ILE A 219 5.29 15.63 -6.72
CA ILE A 219 5.17 16.31 -5.43
C ILE A 219 6.59 16.73 -5.03
N GLY A 220 6.82 18.03 -4.81
CA GLY A 220 8.15 18.56 -4.58
C GLY A 220 9.10 18.21 -5.72
N LYS A 221 10.27 17.69 -5.41
CA LYS A 221 11.26 17.25 -6.42
C LYS A 221 11.02 15.83 -6.93
N SER A 222 10.19 15.08 -6.25
CA SER A 222 9.98 13.65 -6.53
C SER A 222 8.94 13.43 -7.64
N HIS A 223 9.22 12.45 -8.48
CA HIS A 223 8.29 11.94 -9.48
C HIS A 223 7.63 10.67 -8.99
N PHE A 224 6.33 10.55 -9.25
CA PHE A 224 5.48 9.43 -8.84
C PHE A 224 4.83 8.82 -10.06
N VAL A 225 4.89 7.51 -10.15
CA VAL A 225 4.18 6.74 -11.17
C VAL A 225 3.28 5.72 -10.49
N CYS A 226 2.02 5.73 -10.83
CA CYS A 226 1.07 4.68 -10.45
C CYS A 226 0.92 3.72 -11.63
N LEU A 227 1.12 2.43 -11.39
CA LEU A 227 0.98 1.36 -12.39
C LEU A 227 -0.15 0.42 -11.99
N ASP A 228 -0.84 -0.12 -12.97
CA ASP A 228 -1.78 -1.24 -12.82
C ASP A 228 -1.01 -2.53 -13.08
N ASP A 229 -0.69 -3.24 -12.01
CA ASP A 229 0.07 -4.49 -12.06
C ASP A 229 -0.81 -5.73 -11.91
N ILE A 230 -2.13 -5.58 -12.13
CA ILE A 230 -3.11 -6.66 -12.02
C ILE A 230 -3.75 -6.92 -13.39
N VAL A 231 -3.67 -8.14 -13.85
CA VAL A 231 -4.52 -8.63 -14.94
C VAL A 231 -5.63 -9.47 -14.33
N TYR A 232 -6.84 -8.94 -14.33
CA TYR A 232 -8.00 -9.58 -13.72
C TYR A 232 -8.64 -10.61 -14.65
N VAL A 233 -8.99 -11.77 -14.11
CA VAL A 233 -9.58 -12.89 -14.84
C VAL A 233 -10.90 -13.31 -14.19
N ASN A 234 -11.97 -13.37 -14.99
CA ASN A 234 -13.25 -13.93 -14.58
C ASN A 234 -13.76 -14.91 -15.64
N ASN A 235 -13.88 -16.18 -15.28
CA ASN A 235 -14.31 -17.26 -16.19
C ASN A 235 -15.85 -17.40 -16.27
N GLY A 236 -16.63 -16.40 -15.81
CA GLY A 236 -18.09 -16.43 -15.82
C GLY A 236 -18.75 -16.50 -17.20
N GLY A 237 -17.97 -16.22 -18.26
CA GLY A 237 -18.35 -16.39 -19.65
C GLY A 237 -19.30 -15.34 -20.22
N ALA A 238 -19.92 -14.50 -19.40
CA ALA A 238 -20.82 -13.42 -19.82
C ALA A 238 -20.82 -12.27 -18.80
N VAL A 239 -21.04 -11.06 -19.29
CA VAL A 239 -21.23 -9.87 -18.43
C VAL A 239 -22.38 -10.11 -17.45
N GLY A 240 -22.16 -9.80 -16.18
CA GLY A 240 -23.13 -10.03 -15.10
C GLY A 240 -23.08 -11.42 -14.48
N THR A 241 -22.19 -12.29 -14.93
CA THR A 241 -22.00 -13.62 -14.35
C THR A 241 -20.66 -13.68 -13.64
N ILE A 242 -20.68 -13.85 -12.32
CA ILE A 242 -19.47 -14.06 -11.53
C ILE A 242 -19.10 -15.54 -11.62
N GLY A 243 -18.01 -15.83 -12.33
CA GLY A 243 -17.42 -17.17 -12.40
C GLY A 243 -16.29 -17.36 -11.40
N ASP A 244 -15.36 -18.26 -11.73
CA ASP A 244 -14.11 -18.37 -10.98
C ASP A 244 -13.24 -17.15 -11.27
N LYS A 245 -13.04 -16.33 -10.24
CA LYS A 245 -12.22 -15.12 -10.30
C LYS A 245 -10.77 -15.46 -9.98
N SER A 246 -9.88 -14.87 -10.73
CA SER A 246 -8.44 -14.95 -10.52
C SER A 246 -7.76 -13.67 -11.01
N TYR A 247 -6.48 -13.55 -10.81
CA TYR A 247 -5.66 -12.47 -11.34
C TYR A 247 -4.22 -12.93 -11.53
N HIS A 248 -3.50 -12.17 -12.33
CA HIS A 248 -2.06 -12.32 -12.50
C HIS A 248 -1.39 -10.99 -12.15
N ASN A 249 -0.29 -11.05 -11.40
CA ASN A 249 0.53 -9.88 -11.11
C ASN A 249 1.40 -9.58 -12.34
N TYR A 250 1.00 -8.60 -13.14
CA TYR A 250 1.63 -8.35 -14.43
C TYR A 250 1.42 -6.91 -14.89
N VAL A 251 2.51 -6.17 -15.07
CA VAL A 251 2.48 -4.87 -15.77
C VAL A 251 2.58 -5.10 -17.26
N SER A 252 1.62 -4.60 -18.03
CA SER A 252 1.55 -4.84 -19.47
C SER A 252 2.70 -4.18 -20.24
N GLU A 253 2.97 -4.70 -21.44
CA GLU A 253 4.00 -4.13 -22.35
C GLU A 253 3.66 -2.68 -22.73
N ASP A 254 2.38 -2.38 -22.92
CA ASP A 254 1.92 -1.02 -23.23
C ASP A 254 2.20 -0.05 -22.07
N GLN A 255 1.96 -0.48 -20.83
CA GLN A 255 2.31 0.33 -19.65
C GLN A 255 3.83 0.54 -19.54
N ILE A 256 4.64 -0.48 -19.82
CA ILE A 256 6.11 -0.32 -19.82
C ILE A 256 6.55 0.62 -20.94
N ALA A 257 5.95 0.56 -22.10
CA ALA A 257 6.23 1.48 -23.20
C ALA A 257 5.86 2.93 -22.84
N TRP A 258 4.72 3.12 -22.20
CA TRP A 258 4.29 4.41 -21.69
C TRP A 258 5.21 4.91 -20.56
N LEU A 259 5.55 4.05 -19.59
CA LEU A 259 6.46 4.37 -18.48
C LEU A 259 7.81 4.88 -18.96
N LYS A 260 8.38 4.26 -20.00
CA LYS A 260 9.64 4.71 -20.61
C LYS A 260 9.53 6.12 -21.19
N LYS A 261 8.39 6.48 -21.83
CA LYS A 261 8.13 7.82 -22.33
C LYS A 261 8.01 8.82 -21.19
N ASP A 262 7.30 8.47 -20.12
CA ASP A 262 7.06 9.29 -18.95
C ASP A 262 8.38 9.59 -18.19
N LEU A 263 9.16 8.54 -17.86
CA LEU A 263 10.43 8.68 -17.16
C LEU A 263 11.52 9.39 -17.99
N ALA A 264 11.38 9.43 -19.31
CA ALA A 264 12.27 10.21 -20.17
C ALA A 264 12.08 11.73 -20.01
N LEU A 265 10.94 12.18 -19.50
CA LEU A 265 10.66 13.58 -19.22
C LEU A 265 11.21 14.03 -17.85
N VAL A 266 11.63 13.10 -17.00
CA VAL A 266 12.18 13.41 -15.66
C VAL A 266 13.63 13.83 -15.81
N GLU A 267 13.90 15.14 -15.63
CA GLU A 267 15.24 15.72 -15.77
C GLU A 267 16.12 15.45 -14.54
N ASP A 268 15.55 15.59 -13.32
CA ASP A 268 16.27 15.42 -12.06
C ASP A 268 16.20 13.96 -11.56
N LYS A 269 17.11 13.14 -12.03
CA LYS A 269 17.22 11.73 -11.63
C LYS A 269 17.94 11.51 -10.30
N ALA A 270 18.38 12.58 -9.64
CA ALA A 270 18.93 12.52 -8.29
C ALA A 270 17.87 12.67 -7.19
N ALA A 271 16.66 13.13 -7.56
CA ALA A 271 15.52 13.15 -6.66
C ALA A 271 14.89 11.74 -6.57
N PRO A 272 14.24 11.39 -5.44
CA PRO A 272 13.58 10.11 -5.28
C PRO A 272 12.49 9.88 -6.33
N LEU A 273 12.49 8.70 -6.95
CA LEU A 273 11.42 8.21 -7.81
C LEU A 273 10.53 7.26 -7.01
N PHE A 274 9.22 7.46 -7.05
CA PHE A 274 8.25 6.57 -6.42
C PHE A 274 7.42 5.84 -7.47
N ILE A 275 7.39 4.52 -7.38
CA ILE A 275 6.54 3.65 -8.20
C ILE A 275 5.48 3.05 -7.27
N MET A 276 4.22 3.38 -7.50
CA MET A 276 3.08 2.85 -6.77
C MET A 276 2.50 1.67 -7.55
N MET A 277 2.42 0.52 -6.92
CA MET A 277 1.84 -0.71 -7.46
C MET A 277 1.05 -1.41 -6.37
N HIS A 278 0.17 -2.34 -6.73
CA HIS A 278 -0.52 -3.12 -5.71
C HIS A 278 0.31 -4.30 -5.23
N ALA A 279 0.74 -5.18 -6.12
CA ALA A 279 1.52 -6.36 -5.76
C ALA A 279 3.02 -6.05 -5.69
N PRO A 280 3.76 -6.60 -4.71
CA PRO A 280 5.20 -6.40 -4.60
C PRO A 280 5.94 -7.07 -5.76
N LEU A 281 7.07 -6.50 -6.18
CA LEU A 281 7.94 -7.11 -7.19
C LEU A 281 8.61 -8.37 -6.67
N ALA A 282 8.96 -8.38 -5.39
CA ALA A 282 9.66 -9.49 -4.76
C ALA A 282 9.23 -9.68 -3.30
N TYR A 283 9.57 -10.84 -2.78
CA TYR A 283 9.43 -11.17 -1.35
C TYR A 283 10.68 -11.88 -0.84
N PRO A 284 11.02 -11.72 0.45
CA PRO A 284 12.18 -12.36 1.03
C PRO A 284 11.99 -13.87 1.09
N ASN A 285 13.11 -14.60 1.08
CA ASN A 285 13.14 -16.06 1.20
C ASN A 285 13.95 -16.52 2.40
N ALA A 286 13.96 -17.84 2.65
CA ALA A 286 14.64 -18.43 3.79
C ALA A 286 16.17 -18.24 3.81
N SER A 287 16.76 -17.86 2.69
CA SER A 287 18.19 -17.53 2.59
C SER A 287 18.46 -16.03 2.82
N PHE A 288 17.42 -15.27 3.21
CA PHE A 288 17.43 -13.81 3.36
C PHE A 288 17.76 -13.02 2.09
N GLY A 289 17.62 -13.66 0.93
CA GLY A 289 17.60 -13.02 -0.38
C GLY A 289 16.15 -12.77 -0.84
N ASN A 290 15.99 -12.29 -2.06
CA ASN A 290 14.70 -12.01 -2.66
C ASN A 290 14.30 -13.07 -3.68
N THR A 291 12.99 -13.31 -3.80
CA THR A 291 12.37 -14.10 -4.86
C THR A 291 11.36 -13.21 -5.58
N TYR A 292 11.47 -13.08 -6.89
CA TYR A 292 10.55 -12.30 -7.70
C TYR A 292 9.29 -13.11 -8.03
N TYR A 293 8.13 -12.45 -8.12
CA TYR A 293 6.89 -13.07 -8.61
C TYR A 293 7.01 -13.46 -10.08
N ASP A 294 7.42 -12.51 -10.90
CA ASP A 294 7.80 -12.70 -12.31
C ASP A 294 9.18 -12.06 -12.52
N GLU A 295 10.21 -12.91 -12.62
CA GLU A 295 11.59 -12.42 -12.74
C GLU A 295 11.84 -11.67 -14.04
N ALA A 296 11.22 -12.09 -15.14
CA ALA A 296 11.40 -11.43 -16.43
C ALA A 296 10.79 -10.03 -16.42
N ARG A 297 9.55 -9.90 -15.93
CA ARG A 297 8.84 -8.62 -15.84
C ARG A 297 9.48 -7.67 -14.83
N ALA A 298 9.91 -8.20 -13.69
CA ALA A 298 10.65 -7.40 -12.69
C ALA A 298 11.94 -6.81 -13.29
N ARG A 299 12.69 -7.59 -14.07
CA ARG A 299 13.90 -7.10 -14.76
C ARG A 299 13.58 -5.99 -15.77
N GLU A 300 12.50 -6.11 -16.52
CA GLU A 300 12.09 -5.05 -17.46
C GLU A 300 11.71 -3.76 -16.75
N LEU A 301 10.99 -3.84 -15.62
CA LEU A 301 10.66 -2.69 -14.80
C LEU A 301 11.92 -2.06 -14.19
N LEU A 302 12.80 -2.87 -13.60
CA LEU A 302 14.07 -2.38 -13.04
C LEU A 302 14.94 -1.69 -14.08
N ALA A 303 14.94 -2.17 -15.34
CA ALA A 303 15.64 -1.50 -16.43
C ALA A 303 15.06 -0.13 -16.77
N CYS A 304 13.76 0.12 -16.54
CA CYS A 304 13.17 1.45 -16.71
C CYS A 304 13.70 2.47 -15.69
N PHE A 305 14.18 2.01 -14.55
CA PHE A 305 14.67 2.85 -13.44
C PHE A 305 16.16 3.16 -13.54
N GLU A 306 16.86 2.66 -14.56
CA GLU A 306 18.28 2.95 -14.75
C GLU A 306 18.56 4.44 -14.86
N GLY A 307 19.57 4.89 -14.13
CA GLY A 307 20.00 6.28 -14.06
C GLY A 307 19.34 7.10 -12.94
N PHE A 308 18.29 6.59 -12.28
CA PHE A 308 17.79 7.18 -11.03
C PHE A 308 18.68 6.79 -9.85
N SER A 309 18.95 7.73 -8.96
CA SER A 309 19.80 7.51 -7.79
C SER A 309 19.09 6.76 -6.68
N GLU A 310 17.78 6.94 -6.56
CA GLU A 310 16.95 6.38 -5.49
C GLU A 310 15.54 6.10 -6.02
N VAL A 311 15.06 4.86 -5.87
CA VAL A 311 13.75 4.42 -6.34
C VAL A 311 13.04 3.63 -5.24
N HIS A 312 11.84 4.05 -4.92
CA HIS A 312 10.96 3.43 -3.94
C HIS A 312 9.75 2.83 -4.64
N VAL A 313 9.65 1.51 -4.66
CA VAL A 313 8.46 0.80 -5.12
C VAL A 313 7.55 0.61 -3.92
N LEU A 314 6.39 1.27 -3.91
CA LEU A 314 5.42 1.20 -2.81
C LEU A 314 4.35 0.18 -3.17
N THR A 315 4.17 -0.82 -2.31
CA THR A 315 3.28 -1.97 -2.58
C THR A 315 2.46 -2.36 -1.34
N GLY A 316 1.51 -3.28 -1.56
CA GLY A 316 0.64 -3.87 -0.55
C GLY A 316 0.39 -5.35 -0.81
N HIS A 317 -0.91 -5.76 -0.95
CA HIS A 317 -1.35 -7.07 -1.43
C HIS A 317 -1.04 -8.25 -0.50
N SER A 318 0.15 -8.34 0.05
CA SER A 318 0.56 -9.50 0.84
C SER A 318 0.12 -9.44 2.31
N HIS A 319 -0.39 -8.30 2.78
CA HIS A 319 -0.85 -8.05 4.16
C HIS A 319 0.24 -8.35 5.20
N ASP A 320 1.45 -8.05 4.87
CA ASP A 320 2.60 -8.05 5.79
C ASP A 320 3.45 -6.80 5.54
N ASN A 321 4.25 -6.39 6.51
CA ASN A 321 5.09 -5.20 6.43
C ASN A 321 6.55 -5.62 6.23
N ARG A 322 7.17 -5.23 5.11
CA ARG A 322 8.55 -5.59 4.83
C ARG A 322 9.20 -4.67 3.81
N ASN A 323 10.52 -4.59 3.88
CA ASN A 323 11.34 -3.93 2.88
C ASN A 323 12.23 -4.95 2.17
N CYS A 324 12.30 -4.87 0.85
CA CYS A 324 13.18 -5.69 0.02
C CYS A 324 14.12 -4.80 -0.79
N GLN A 325 15.42 -4.80 -0.48
CA GLN A 325 16.41 -4.15 -1.33
C GLN A 325 16.57 -4.96 -2.61
N LEU A 326 16.17 -4.42 -3.75
CA LEU A 326 16.20 -5.12 -5.06
C LEU A 326 17.51 -4.86 -5.80
N THR A 327 17.97 -3.63 -5.79
CA THR A 327 19.29 -3.19 -6.30
C THR A 327 19.85 -2.14 -5.34
N ASP A 328 21.05 -1.65 -5.57
CA ASP A 328 21.63 -0.58 -4.75
C ASP A 328 20.75 0.69 -4.72
N ALA A 329 20.05 0.96 -5.82
CA ALA A 329 19.18 2.15 -5.96
C ALA A 329 17.70 1.87 -5.73
N VAL A 330 17.22 0.62 -5.72
CA VAL A 330 15.79 0.27 -5.73
C VAL A 330 15.41 -0.53 -4.50
N MET A 331 14.44 -0.02 -3.73
CA MET A 331 13.84 -0.72 -2.61
C MET A 331 12.32 -0.90 -2.84
N ASP A 332 11.83 -2.11 -2.63
CA ASP A 332 10.39 -2.42 -2.58
C ASP A 332 9.93 -2.36 -1.12
N HIS A 333 8.95 -1.48 -0.86
CA HIS A 333 8.32 -1.25 0.43
C HIS A 333 6.92 -1.84 0.41
N ASN A 334 6.78 -3.06 0.89
CA ASN A 334 5.47 -3.66 1.08
C ASN A 334 4.89 -3.20 2.42
N THR A 335 3.86 -2.38 2.36
CA THR A 335 3.21 -1.81 3.54
C THR A 335 2.19 -2.79 4.12
N GLY A 336 2.14 -2.90 5.45
CA GLY A 336 1.13 -3.69 6.14
C GLY A 336 -0.28 -3.16 5.89
N ALA A 337 -1.26 -4.06 5.85
CA ALA A 337 -2.66 -3.72 5.60
C ALA A 337 -3.25 -2.81 6.68
N VAL A 338 -4.06 -1.82 6.30
CA VAL A 338 -4.72 -0.91 7.25
C VAL A 338 -5.78 -1.67 8.06
N CYS A 339 -6.69 -2.35 7.41
CA CYS A 339 -7.79 -3.05 8.06
C CYS A 339 -8.22 -4.35 7.36
N ALA A 340 -7.36 -4.95 6.56
CA ALA A 340 -7.62 -6.26 5.95
C ALA A 340 -7.41 -7.42 6.94
N CYS A 341 -7.29 -8.64 6.48
CA CYS A 341 -7.36 -9.89 7.23
C CYS A 341 -8.74 -10.21 7.76
N TRP A 342 -9.76 -9.88 6.97
CA TRP A 342 -11.11 -10.35 7.22
C TRP A 342 -11.70 -9.85 8.54
N TRP A 343 -11.14 -8.75 9.13
CA TRP A 343 -11.66 -8.06 10.31
C TRP A 343 -11.76 -8.94 11.57
N TRP A 344 -10.97 -10.01 11.66
CA TRP A 344 -11.06 -10.96 12.77
C TRP A 344 -10.07 -10.68 13.90
N SER A 345 -8.91 -10.13 13.57
CA SER A 345 -7.84 -9.94 14.56
C SER A 345 -8.19 -8.87 15.60
N ASP A 346 -8.95 -7.85 15.24
CA ASP A 346 -9.36 -6.78 16.15
C ASP A 346 -10.25 -7.27 17.31
N VAL A 347 -11.05 -8.30 17.09
CA VAL A 347 -11.90 -8.92 18.13
C VAL A 347 -11.07 -9.36 19.35
N TYR A 348 -9.80 -9.71 19.15
CA TYR A 348 -8.93 -10.25 20.20
C TYR A 348 -7.83 -9.29 20.62
N SER A 349 -7.37 -8.42 19.75
CA SER A 349 -6.26 -7.49 19.99
C SER A 349 -6.69 -6.03 20.03
N GLY A 350 -7.96 -5.74 19.79
CA GLY A 350 -8.50 -4.39 19.70
C GLY A 350 -8.05 -3.62 18.45
N ARG A 351 -7.36 -4.31 17.52
CA ARG A 351 -6.89 -3.75 16.23
C ARG A 351 -6.53 -4.85 15.25
N HIS A 352 -6.42 -4.48 13.98
CA HIS A 352 -5.92 -5.38 12.95
C HIS A 352 -4.45 -5.78 13.21
N ILE A 353 -4.12 -7.04 12.97
CA ILE A 353 -2.76 -7.60 13.04
C ILE A 353 -2.44 -8.27 11.71
N CYS A 354 -1.41 -7.80 11.04
CA CYS A 354 -0.92 -8.35 9.78
C CYS A 354 -0.31 -9.75 9.95
N LYS A 355 -0.08 -10.46 8.84
CA LYS A 355 0.42 -11.85 8.86
C LYS A 355 1.79 -12.02 9.52
N ASP A 356 2.57 -10.97 9.54
CA ASP A 356 3.91 -10.86 10.15
C ASP A 356 3.90 -10.37 11.61
N GLY A 357 2.71 -10.20 12.19
CA GLY A 357 2.55 -9.69 13.56
C GLY A 357 2.64 -8.17 13.69
N THR A 358 2.87 -7.43 12.59
CA THR A 358 2.82 -5.98 12.58
C THR A 358 1.38 -5.50 12.81
N PRO A 359 1.13 -4.47 13.63
CA PRO A 359 -0.21 -3.89 13.74
C PRO A 359 -0.62 -3.27 12.40
N GLY A 360 -1.89 -3.34 12.04
CA GLY A 360 -2.43 -2.63 10.89
C GLY A 360 -2.13 -1.13 10.97
N GLY A 361 -1.72 -0.55 9.85
CA GLY A 361 -1.28 0.84 9.84
C GLY A 361 -0.81 1.31 8.47
N TYR A 362 0.15 2.19 8.46
CA TYR A 362 0.64 2.87 7.26
C TYR A 362 2.11 3.26 7.37
N ALA A 363 2.78 3.42 6.25
CA ALA A 363 4.12 4.00 6.20
C ALA A 363 4.03 5.53 6.06
N VAL A 364 4.97 6.22 6.65
CA VAL A 364 5.13 7.68 6.59
C VAL A 364 6.47 7.98 5.94
N TYR A 365 6.46 8.73 4.86
CA TYR A 365 7.65 9.21 4.15
C TYR A 365 7.74 10.72 4.34
N GLU A 366 8.88 11.17 4.83
CA GLU A 366 9.16 12.59 5.06
C GLU A 366 10.13 13.06 3.99
N LEU A 367 9.66 13.94 3.10
CA LEU A 367 10.44 14.55 2.03
C LEU A 367 10.90 15.95 2.43
N GLU A 368 12.18 16.23 2.29
CA GLU A 368 12.77 17.55 2.42
C GLU A 368 13.70 17.80 1.22
N ASP A 369 13.16 18.45 0.19
CA ASP A 369 13.81 18.63 -1.10
C ASP A 369 14.08 17.27 -1.80
N ARG A 370 15.32 16.76 -1.73
CA ARG A 370 15.71 15.43 -2.23
C ARG A 370 15.94 14.40 -1.11
N ASP A 371 16.00 14.87 0.13
CA ASP A 371 16.24 13.99 1.27
C ASP A 371 14.95 13.28 1.65
N LEU A 372 15.03 11.97 1.85
CA LEU A 372 13.91 11.12 2.19
C LEU A 372 14.20 10.32 3.45
N THR A 373 13.26 10.34 4.38
CA THR A 373 13.23 9.41 5.51
C THR A 373 11.84 8.76 5.63
N TRP A 374 11.78 7.58 6.23
CA TRP A 374 10.50 6.89 6.42
C TRP A 374 10.44 6.11 7.73
N TYR A 375 9.23 5.75 8.13
CA TYR A 375 8.95 4.85 9.25
C TYR A 375 7.55 4.24 9.08
N TYR A 376 7.30 3.13 9.77
CA TYR A 376 5.96 2.55 9.86
C TYR A 376 5.22 3.10 11.08
N LYS A 377 3.92 3.31 10.97
CA LYS A 377 3.05 3.74 12.05
C LYS A 377 1.81 2.86 12.13
N GLY A 378 1.67 2.09 13.21
CA GLY A 378 0.41 1.39 13.50
C GLY A 378 -0.71 2.39 13.79
N THR A 379 -1.92 2.13 13.28
CA THR A 379 -3.10 2.96 13.54
C THR A 379 -3.36 3.07 15.04
N GLY A 380 -3.38 4.31 15.56
CA GLY A 380 -3.55 4.59 16.98
C GLY A 380 -2.38 4.21 17.88
N ILE A 381 -1.21 3.87 17.32
CA ILE A 381 0.02 3.54 18.05
C ILE A 381 1.02 4.70 17.89
N SER A 382 1.84 4.97 18.92
CA SER A 382 2.93 5.95 18.81
C SER A 382 3.94 5.53 17.73
N ARG A 383 4.49 6.53 17.01
CA ARG A 383 5.60 6.30 16.07
C ARG A 383 6.85 5.72 16.73
N ASP A 384 6.98 5.85 18.04
CA ASP A 384 8.13 5.36 18.80
C ASP A 384 8.06 3.85 19.05
N VAL A 385 6.94 3.19 18.73
CA VAL A 385 6.78 1.74 18.84
C VAL A 385 7.08 1.13 17.47
N GLN A 386 8.29 0.59 17.30
CA GLN A 386 8.77 0.02 16.03
C GLN A 386 9.13 -1.46 16.12
N PHE A 387 9.01 -2.07 17.29
CA PHE A 387 9.28 -3.48 17.49
C PHE A 387 8.47 -4.05 18.66
N ARG A 388 8.40 -5.36 18.72
CA ARG A 388 7.77 -6.12 19.79
C ARG A 388 8.65 -7.28 20.23
N THR A 389 8.61 -7.60 21.54
CA THR A 389 9.39 -8.71 22.11
C THR A 389 8.49 -9.80 22.69
N TYR A 390 8.99 -11.05 22.61
CA TYR A 390 8.34 -12.24 23.15
C TYR A 390 9.31 -13.04 24.04
N ASP A 391 8.93 -13.29 25.28
CA ASP A 391 9.63 -14.27 26.12
C ASP A 391 9.17 -15.67 25.75
N MET A 392 10.02 -16.40 25.03
CA MET A 392 9.66 -17.72 24.51
C MET A 392 9.49 -18.78 25.61
N ASN A 393 9.94 -18.51 26.86
CA ASN A 393 9.62 -19.34 28.02
C ASN A 393 8.17 -19.14 28.51
N LYS A 394 7.47 -18.12 28.01
CA LYS A 394 6.08 -17.77 28.37
C LYS A 394 5.10 -17.83 27.19
N LEU A 395 5.59 -18.27 26.04
CA LEU A 395 4.78 -18.35 24.83
C LEU A 395 4.70 -19.82 24.36
N TRP A 396 3.49 -20.34 24.41
CA TRP A 396 3.15 -21.69 23.96
C TRP A 396 1.69 -21.68 23.47
N LEU A 397 1.50 -22.07 22.23
CA LEU A 397 0.18 -22.22 21.62
C LEU A 397 -0.30 -23.66 21.79
N ASP A 398 -0.67 -23.99 23.01
CA ASP A 398 -1.21 -25.31 23.36
C ASP A 398 -2.56 -25.52 22.69
N PRO A 399 -2.69 -26.52 21.77
CA PRO A 399 -3.96 -26.80 21.11
C PRO A 399 -5.10 -27.13 22.08
N GLU A 400 -4.80 -27.75 23.23
CA GLU A 400 -5.81 -28.09 24.25
C GLU A 400 -6.36 -26.85 24.95
N THR A 401 -5.55 -25.82 25.09
CA THR A 401 -5.95 -24.57 25.75
C THR A 401 -6.63 -23.60 24.79
N TYR A 402 -6.13 -23.49 23.55
CA TYR A 402 -6.55 -22.44 22.62
C TYR A 402 -7.62 -22.90 21.63
N LEU A 403 -7.77 -24.20 21.38
CA LEU A 403 -8.69 -24.75 20.39
C LEU A 403 -9.76 -25.62 21.06
N ASP A 404 -10.99 -25.48 20.62
CA ASP A 404 -12.10 -26.35 21.05
C ASP A 404 -12.08 -27.71 20.33
N ASP A 405 -13.06 -28.58 20.61
CA ASP A 405 -13.12 -29.96 20.08
C ASP A 405 -13.82 -30.06 18.71
N ARG A 406 -13.90 -28.95 17.94
CA ARG A 406 -14.57 -28.96 16.64
C ARG A 406 -13.82 -29.75 15.60
N THR A 407 -14.56 -30.14 14.59
CA THR A 407 -14.04 -30.70 13.34
C THR A 407 -14.26 -29.74 12.19
N ILE A 408 -13.33 -29.72 11.24
CA ILE A 408 -13.43 -29.08 9.93
C ILE A 408 -13.27 -30.15 8.85
N THR A 409 -13.80 -29.89 7.68
CA THR A 409 -13.62 -30.79 6.52
C THR A 409 -12.40 -30.33 5.71
N VAL A 410 -11.45 -31.23 5.55
CA VAL A 410 -10.26 -31.03 4.72
C VAL A 410 -10.25 -32.10 3.63
N ASP A 411 -10.37 -31.67 2.39
CA ASP A 411 -10.40 -32.55 1.21
C ASP A 411 -11.42 -33.71 1.36
N GLY A 412 -12.62 -33.38 1.86
CA GLY A 412 -13.70 -34.32 2.10
C GLY A 412 -13.60 -35.14 3.40
N THR A 413 -12.52 -35.01 4.16
CA THR A 413 -12.26 -35.78 5.38
C THR A 413 -12.47 -34.90 6.62
N PRO A 414 -13.28 -35.33 7.63
CA PRO A 414 -13.34 -34.65 8.92
C PRO A 414 -12.02 -34.76 9.69
N VAL A 415 -11.51 -33.63 10.16
CA VAL A 415 -10.27 -33.54 10.98
C VAL A 415 -10.59 -32.63 12.17
N THR A 416 -10.10 -32.97 13.37
CA THR A 416 -10.22 -32.06 14.52
C THR A 416 -9.39 -30.81 14.26
N ILE A 417 -9.86 -29.64 14.73
CA ILE A 417 -9.09 -28.41 14.55
C ILE A 417 -7.75 -28.45 15.29
N ARG A 418 -7.66 -29.18 16.40
CA ARG A 418 -6.43 -29.42 17.15
C ARG A 418 -5.40 -30.21 16.34
N ASP A 419 -5.82 -31.32 15.72
CA ASP A 419 -4.95 -32.13 14.86
C ASP A 419 -4.53 -31.34 13.62
N TRP A 420 -5.49 -30.65 12.99
CA TRP A 420 -5.19 -29.84 11.82
C TRP A 420 -4.15 -28.76 12.13
N PHE A 421 -4.35 -27.98 13.21
CA PHE A 421 -3.41 -26.94 13.62
C PHE A 421 -2.03 -27.49 13.94
N SER A 422 -1.96 -28.60 14.68
CA SER A 422 -0.70 -29.25 15.06
C SER A 422 0.09 -29.81 13.87
N GLN A 423 -0.59 -30.11 12.77
CA GLN A 423 0.05 -30.53 11.51
C GLN A 423 0.58 -29.38 10.68
N GLN A 424 0.11 -28.15 10.89
CA GLN A 424 0.61 -27.00 10.16
C GLN A 424 2.01 -26.60 10.65
N ALA A 425 2.84 -26.07 9.73
CA ALA A 425 4.20 -25.64 10.08
C ALA A 425 4.21 -24.57 11.18
N TYR A 426 3.30 -23.58 11.08
CA TYR A 426 3.17 -22.53 12.10
C TYR A 426 2.68 -23.07 13.46
N GLY A 427 1.80 -24.08 13.47
CA GLY A 427 1.36 -24.74 14.69
C GLY A 427 2.54 -25.44 15.39
N ARG A 428 3.38 -26.15 14.62
CA ARG A 428 4.56 -26.84 15.16
C ARG A 428 5.61 -25.89 15.73
N SER A 429 5.73 -24.66 15.22
CA SER A 429 6.69 -23.68 15.71
C SER A 429 6.44 -23.27 17.17
N PHE A 430 5.20 -23.36 17.64
CA PHE A 430 4.81 -22.89 18.98
C PHE A 430 4.09 -23.94 19.83
N ASN A 431 4.16 -25.24 19.46
CA ASN A 431 3.39 -26.32 20.10
C ASN A 431 4.02 -26.87 21.39
N ARG A 432 5.07 -26.26 21.91
CA ARG A 432 5.74 -26.68 23.15
C ARG A 432 6.25 -25.48 23.93
N LEU A 433 6.14 -25.59 25.24
CA LEU A 433 6.78 -24.64 26.15
C LEU A 433 8.31 -24.75 26.04
N ARG A 434 8.99 -23.62 25.95
CA ARG A 434 10.45 -23.54 25.91
C ARG A 434 10.97 -23.21 27.32
N SER A 435 12.23 -23.61 27.58
CA SER A 435 12.95 -23.30 28.81
C SER A 435 14.41 -22.91 28.53
N ASP A 436 14.68 -22.49 27.31
CA ASP A 436 16.04 -22.15 26.85
C ASP A 436 16.32 -20.64 26.94
N ASN A 437 15.44 -19.87 27.61
CA ASN A 437 15.56 -18.43 27.84
C ASN A 437 15.66 -17.59 26.55
N CYS A 438 15.16 -18.11 25.42
CA CYS A 438 15.15 -17.41 24.16
C CYS A 438 14.12 -16.27 24.19
N VAL A 439 14.49 -15.13 23.63
CA VAL A 439 13.61 -13.99 23.39
C VAL A 439 13.53 -13.70 21.90
N TYR A 440 12.33 -13.52 21.37
CA TYR A 440 12.13 -13.05 20.00
C TYR A 440 11.90 -11.54 19.99
N ILE A 441 12.40 -10.89 18.94
CA ILE A 441 12.27 -9.46 18.68
C ILE A 441 11.75 -9.32 17.25
N ASN A 442 10.50 -8.85 17.08
CA ASN A 442 9.90 -8.57 15.79
C ASN A 442 10.05 -7.07 15.51
N CYS A 443 10.89 -6.69 14.55
CA CYS A 443 11.13 -5.31 14.15
C CYS A 443 10.31 -4.98 12.90
N TRP A 444 9.30 -4.14 13.08
CA TRP A 444 8.43 -3.73 11.97
C TRP A 444 9.20 -2.88 10.99
N ASN A 445 8.94 -2.80 9.77
CA ASN A 445 9.63 -1.95 8.78
C ASN A 445 11.18 -2.10 8.72
N TRP A 446 11.72 -3.23 9.24
CA TRP A 446 13.16 -3.48 9.26
C TRP A 446 13.74 -3.55 7.84
N ASP A 447 14.95 -3.03 7.68
CA ASP A 447 15.80 -3.23 6.51
C ASP A 447 17.25 -3.56 6.94
N PRO A 448 18.15 -3.97 6.01
CA PRO A 448 19.50 -4.41 6.35
C PRO A 448 20.39 -3.37 7.06
N GLU A 449 20.06 -2.09 7.02
CA GLU A 449 20.81 -1.01 7.68
C GLU A 449 20.45 -0.83 9.16
N TRP A 450 19.37 -1.46 9.62
CA TRP A 450 18.96 -1.39 11.02
C TRP A 450 19.93 -2.15 11.92
N LYS A 451 20.15 -1.64 13.14
CA LYS A 451 21.00 -2.25 14.17
C LYS A 451 20.13 -2.66 15.36
N ILE A 452 20.36 -3.87 15.86
CA ILE A 452 19.67 -4.39 17.03
C ILE A 452 20.72 -4.82 18.05
N GLU A 453 20.68 -4.23 19.22
CA GLU A 453 21.60 -4.49 20.32
C GLU A 453 20.81 -4.90 21.56
N VAL A 454 21.26 -5.93 22.24
CA VAL A 454 20.62 -6.42 23.47
C VAL A 454 21.69 -6.62 24.53
N VAL A 455 21.46 -6.02 25.69
CA VAL A 455 22.32 -6.13 26.86
C VAL A 455 21.57 -6.83 27.98
N GLU A 456 22.10 -7.92 28.50
CA GLU A 456 21.61 -8.59 29.69
C GLU A 456 22.16 -7.89 30.92
N GLU A 457 21.28 -7.42 31.81
CA GLU A 457 21.66 -6.65 32.99
C GLU A 457 22.65 -7.41 33.88
N GLY A 458 23.78 -6.77 34.19
CA GLY A 458 24.85 -7.36 34.97
C GLY A 458 25.71 -8.43 34.27
N ARG A 459 25.44 -8.74 32.99
CA ARG A 459 26.14 -9.82 32.24
C ARG A 459 26.75 -9.37 30.92
N GLY A 460 26.22 -8.32 30.29
CA GLY A 460 26.77 -7.75 29.05
C GLY A 460 25.95 -8.04 27.80
N SER A 461 26.57 -7.80 26.64
CA SER A 461 25.89 -7.89 25.34
C SER A 461 25.60 -9.32 24.94
N LEU A 462 24.42 -9.55 24.34
CA LEU A 462 23.97 -10.82 23.79
C LEU A 462 24.10 -10.83 22.26
N ALA A 463 24.43 -11.99 21.69
CA ALA A 463 24.45 -12.18 20.25
C ALA A 463 23.03 -12.21 19.68
N VAL A 464 22.71 -11.29 18.76
CA VAL A 464 21.44 -11.23 18.04
C VAL A 464 21.53 -12.09 16.78
N LYS A 465 20.53 -12.95 16.56
CA LYS A 465 20.41 -13.80 15.38
C LYS A 465 19.14 -13.48 14.61
N ARG A 466 19.24 -13.25 13.31
CA ARG A 466 18.08 -13.11 12.41
C ARG A 466 17.42 -14.48 12.20
N LEU A 467 16.10 -14.52 12.23
CA LEU A 467 15.30 -15.73 12.06
C LEU A 467 14.46 -15.67 10.78
N TRP A 468 14.17 -16.84 10.23
CA TRP A 468 13.13 -17.05 9.24
C TRP A 468 12.01 -17.87 9.90
N GLU A 469 11.08 -17.18 10.58
CA GLU A 469 10.08 -17.84 11.42
C GLU A 469 8.75 -17.05 11.42
N TYR A 470 7.70 -17.68 11.94
CA TYR A 470 6.37 -17.08 12.12
C TYR A 470 6.33 -16.15 13.33
N ASP A 471 5.45 -15.14 13.25
CA ASP A 471 5.06 -14.37 14.43
C ASP A 471 3.85 -15.05 15.11
N PRO A 472 3.85 -15.19 16.44
CA PRO A 472 2.77 -15.86 17.17
C PRO A 472 1.49 -15.00 17.27
N LEU A 473 1.59 -13.69 17.14
CA LEU A 473 0.47 -12.77 17.37
C LEU A 473 -0.65 -12.96 16.35
N HIS A 474 -0.30 -13.07 15.06
CA HIS A 474 -1.28 -13.36 14.00
C HIS A 474 -1.95 -14.73 14.20
N LEU A 475 -1.23 -15.73 14.68
CA LEU A 475 -1.81 -17.05 14.96
C LEU A 475 -2.90 -16.97 16.01
N ILE A 476 -2.63 -16.26 17.12
CA ILE A 476 -3.59 -16.10 18.22
C ILE A 476 -4.76 -15.22 17.84
N THR A 477 -4.52 -14.14 17.09
CA THR A 477 -5.56 -13.14 16.82
C THR A 477 -6.41 -13.47 15.59
N TYR A 478 -5.91 -14.31 14.68
CA TYR A 478 -6.62 -14.66 13.44
C TYR A 478 -6.80 -16.17 13.23
N VAL A 479 -5.73 -16.97 13.22
CA VAL A 479 -5.81 -18.40 12.82
C VAL A 479 -6.65 -19.19 13.81
N ILE A 480 -6.34 -19.10 15.10
CA ILE A 480 -7.04 -19.82 16.17
C ILE A 480 -8.51 -19.41 16.25
N PRO A 481 -8.89 -18.12 16.24
CA PRO A 481 -10.28 -17.72 16.25
C PRO A 481 -11.10 -18.22 15.04
N ARG A 482 -10.49 -18.26 13.86
CA ARG A 482 -11.12 -18.81 12.65
C ARG A 482 -11.42 -20.30 12.80
N LEU A 483 -10.46 -21.06 13.33
CA LEU A 483 -10.64 -22.49 13.61
C LEU A 483 -11.75 -22.72 14.64
N ASN A 484 -11.78 -21.96 15.73
CA ASN A 484 -12.83 -22.04 16.76
C ASN A 484 -14.22 -21.61 16.25
N LYS A 485 -14.31 -20.94 15.10
CA LYS A 485 -15.59 -20.71 14.37
C LYS A 485 -15.93 -21.82 13.38
N GLY A 486 -15.10 -22.88 13.29
CA GLY A 486 -15.31 -23.98 12.35
C GLY A 486 -14.93 -23.64 10.90
N SER A 487 -14.12 -22.61 10.70
CA SER A 487 -13.67 -22.18 9.38
C SER A 487 -12.18 -22.44 9.21
N ARG A 488 -11.79 -23.08 8.12
CA ARG A 488 -10.38 -23.20 7.73
C ARG A 488 -9.85 -21.79 7.38
N PRO A 489 -8.78 -21.32 8.02
CA PRO A 489 -8.19 -20.03 7.64
C PRO A 489 -7.60 -20.11 6.24
N SER A 490 -7.95 -19.16 5.38
CA SER A 490 -7.41 -19.06 4.02
C SER A 490 -6.15 -18.19 3.95
N PHE A 491 -6.00 -17.26 4.89
CA PHE A 491 -4.94 -16.26 4.90
C PHE A 491 -4.09 -16.40 6.16
N THR A 492 -3.26 -17.45 6.20
CA THR A 492 -2.47 -17.82 7.37
C THR A 492 -1.19 -17.01 7.50
N ALA A 493 -0.57 -17.05 8.68
CA ALA A 493 0.75 -16.46 8.91
C ALA A 493 1.80 -16.98 7.92
N ASN A 494 2.70 -16.10 7.51
CA ASN A 494 3.88 -16.43 6.73
C ASN A 494 5.12 -16.36 7.61
N LYS A 495 6.17 -17.10 7.22
CA LYS A 495 7.51 -16.87 7.77
C LYS A 495 8.05 -15.56 7.24
N MET A 496 8.73 -14.83 8.11
CA MET A 496 9.29 -13.52 7.83
C MET A 496 10.78 -13.45 8.18
N GLY A 497 11.47 -12.46 7.62
CA GLY A 497 12.88 -12.23 7.83
C GLY A 497 13.23 -11.00 8.68
N HIS A 498 12.25 -10.34 9.30
CA HIS A 498 12.46 -9.22 10.22
C HIS A 498 12.23 -9.59 11.69
N LEU A 499 12.32 -10.90 11.98
CA LEU A 499 12.29 -11.49 13.32
C LEU A 499 13.71 -11.85 13.75
N PHE A 500 14.04 -11.54 15.01
CA PHE A 500 15.34 -11.77 15.59
C PHE A 500 15.22 -12.55 16.90
N SER A 501 16.31 -13.18 17.33
CA SER A 501 16.37 -13.86 18.61
C SER A 501 17.66 -13.57 19.36
N VAL A 502 17.55 -13.57 20.68
CA VAL A 502 18.68 -13.60 21.62
C VAL A 502 18.49 -14.73 22.59
N GLN A 503 19.61 -15.23 23.14
CA GLN A 503 19.64 -16.25 24.16
C GLN A 503 20.11 -15.63 25.47
N ALA A 504 19.17 -15.38 26.40
CA ALA A 504 19.53 -14.91 27.73
C ALA A 504 20.09 -16.05 28.59
N SER A 505 20.89 -15.72 29.59
CA SER A 505 21.52 -16.71 30.45
C SER A 505 20.62 -17.17 31.59
N ASP A 506 19.60 -16.36 31.95
CA ASP A 506 18.72 -16.61 33.07
C ASP A 506 17.25 -16.31 32.69
N PRO A 507 16.25 -17.10 33.14
CA PRO A 507 14.84 -16.87 32.82
C PRO A 507 14.24 -15.60 33.45
N SER A 508 14.91 -15.01 34.44
CA SER A 508 14.44 -13.82 35.16
C SER A 508 15.27 -12.56 34.91
N SER A 509 16.31 -12.64 34.06
CA SER A 509 17.18 -11.50 33.77
C SER A 509 16.44 -10.40 33.01
N THR A 510 16.74 -9.15 33.35
CA THR A 510 16.30 -7.97 32.61
C THR A 510 17.14 -7.80 31.33
N LEU A 511 16.49 -7.55 30.21
CA LEU A 511 17.16 -7.25 28.94
C LEU A 511 16.91 -5.80 28.54
N HIS A 512 17.98 -5.07 28.21
CA HIS A 512 17.92 -3.74 27.59
C HIS A 512 18.07 -3.92 26.08
N ILE A 513 17.01 -3.65 25.35
CA ILE A 513 16.92 -3.83 23.89
C ILE A 513 16.95 -2.46 23.26
N THR A 514 17.86 -2.26 22.32
CA THR A 514 18.02 -1.05 21.55
C THR A 514 17.94 -1.40 20.07
N VAL A 515 17.02 -0.77 19.37
CA VAL A 515 16.85 -0.88 17.91
C VAL A 515 17.11 0.49 17.31
N THR A 516 18.03 0.57 16.36
CA THR A 516 18.36 1.81 15.64
C THR A 516 18.02 1.62 14.17
N ASP A 517 17.19 2.49 13.62
CA ASP A 517 16.85 2.46 12.19
C ASP A 517 17.98 3.04 11.32
N ARG A 518 17.83 2.94 9.99
CA ARG A 518 18.84 3.45 9.04
C ARG A 518 19.07 4.97 9.13
N PHE A 519 18.10 5.72 9.70
CA PHE A 519 18.18 7.16 9.87
C PHE A 519 18.75 7.57 11.24
N GLY A 520 19.17 6.59 12.06
CA GLY A 520 19.73 6.82 13.39
C GLY A 520 18.70 7.08 14.49
N ARG A 521 17.39 6.86 14.24
CA ARG A 521 16.37 6.94 15.28
C ARG A 521 16.46 5.71 16.18
N VAL A 522 16.37 5.92 17.48
CA VAL A 522 16.59 4.87 18.50
C VAL A 522 15.28 4.53 19.20
N TYR A 523 14.96 3.25 19.22
CA TYR A 523 13.80 2.66 19.89
C TYR A 523 14.29 1.71 20.98
N THR A 524 13.72 1.76 22.19
CA THR A 524 14.23 0.98 23.32
C THR A 524 13.12 0.28 24.09
N GLU A 525 13.45 -0.89 24.63
CA GLU A 525 12.62 -1.59 25.62
C GLU A 525 13.51 -2.09 26.76
N THR A 526 13.09 -1.88 28.01
CA THR A 526 13.61 -2.58 29.17
C THR A 526 12.68 -3.76 29.47
N MET A 527 13.02 -4.91 28.95
CA MET A 527 12.24 -6.13 29.09
C MET A 527 12.54 -6.82 30.42
N LYS A 528 11.66 -6.66 31.41
CA LYS A 528 11.69 -7.42 32.66
C LYS A 528 11.14 -8.82 32.41
N ARG A 529 11.89 -9.84 32.81
CA ARG A 529 11.50 -11.23 32.64
C ARG A 529 11.21 -11.91 33.99
N PRO A 530 10.29 -12.89 34.05
CA PRO A 530 9.51 -13.45 32.94
C PRO A 530 8.46 -12.46 32.42
N LYS A 531 8.37 -12.27 31.07
CA LYS A 531 7.37 -11.44 30.40
C LYS A 531 6.23 -12.31 29.88
N ASN A 532 5.05 -12.20 30.46
CA ASN A 532 3.89 -12.93 30.00
C ASN A 532 3.48 -12.44 28.59
N PHE A 533 2.98 -13.35 27.76
CA PHE A 533 2.43 -13.01 26.48
C PHE A 533 1.16 -12.18 26.64
N ASN A 534 1.06 -11.11 25.86
CA ASN A 534 -0.11 -10.25 25.78
C ASN A 534 -0.46 -10.04 24.30
N VAL A 535 -1.72 -10.04 23.91
CA VAL A 535 -2.16 -9.79 22.52
C VAL A 535 -2.22 -8.30 22.20
N TYR A 536 -2.32 -7.44 23.19
CA TYR A 536 -2.40 -5.99 22.99
C TYR A 536 -1.01 -5.40 22.67
N ILE A 537 -1.00 -4.40 21.81
CA ILE A 537 0.17 -3.58 21.48
C ILE A 537 -0.07 -2.21 22.12
N GLU A 538 0.76 -1.87 23.08
CA GLU A 538 0.69 -0.61 23.84
C GLU A 538 1.60 0.46 23.23
#